data_e4dd8e6a76f7aa52571816181d16a41f
#
_entry.id   e4dd8e6a76f7aa52571816181d16a41f
#
_cell.length_a   1.000
_cell.length_b   1.000
_cell.length_c   1.000
_cell.angle_alpha   90.00
_cell.angle_beta   90.00
_cell.angle_gamma   90.00
#
_symmetry.space_group_name_H-M   'P 1'
#
loop_
_entity.id
_entity.type
_entity.pdbx_description
1 polymer ?
#
loop_
_entity_poly.entity_id
_entity_poly.type
_entity_poly.pdbx_seq_one_letter_code
_entity_poly.pdbx_strand_id
1 'polypeptide(L)'
;MKADHAFNTSVVSDITPALLAIGRDSFAEALIDTLRRVAGVGHCMVFSFTGPRSAACLLDVGNIPTGRDLGIAYSEHFHQADPNRDAVFEGQAQATPIMLPTFARRMYSDGYRKIFFDDSDIVDKFASAIWTGDTCFYVNFYQITAQ
;
A
#
# COMPACT_ATOMS: atom_id res chain seq x y z
N MET A 1 14.82 -25.86 -3.54
CA MET A 1 15.91 -24.88 -3.53
C MET A 1 16.34 -24.43 -4.91
N LYS A 2 16.36 -25.28 -5.91
CA LYS A 2 16.60 -24.82 -7.29
C LYS A 2 15.47 -23.97 -7.87
N ALA A 3 14.26 -24.08 -7.33
CA ALA A 3 13.10 -23.27 -7.76
C ALA A 3 13.21 -21.80 -7.37
N ASP A 4 13.92 -21.49 -6.29
CA ASP A 4 14.01 -20.11 -5.78
C ASP A 4 14.82 -19.21 -6.71
N HIS A 5 15.87 -19.73 -7.35
CA HIS A 5 16.68 -18.95 -8.26
C HIS A 5 15.94 -18.58 -9.55
N ALA A 6 15.15 -19.51 -10.10
CA ALA A 6 14.35 -19.24 -11.30
C ALA A 6 13.26 -18.21 -11.03
N PHE A 7 12.62 -18.30 -9.87
CA PHE A 7 11.61 -17.33 -9.43
C PHE A 7 12.21 -15.92 -9.29
N ASN A 8 13.36 -15.80 -8.61
CA ASN A 8 14.00 -14.51 -8.39
C ASN A 8 14.43 -13.84 -9.70
N THR A 9 14.91 -14.60 -10.69
CA THR A 9 15.27 -14.08 -12.00
C THR A 9 14.05 -13.51 -12.72
N SER A 10 12.92 -14.20 -12.68
CA SER A 10 11.68 -13.74 -13.28
C SER A 10 11.18 -12.46 -12.63
N VAL A 11 11.20 -12.39 -11.30
CA VAL A 11 10.76 -11.19 -10.56
C VAL A 11 11.64 -9.99 -10.91
N VAL A 12 12.96 -10.17 -10.97
CA VAL A 12 13.89 -9.08 -11.33
C VAL A 12 13.60 -8.57 -12.74
N SER A 13 13.35 -9.46 -13.70
CA SER A 13 12.98 -9.05 -15.07
C SER A 13 11.67 -8.27 -15.10
N ASP A 14 10.70 -8.67 -14.28
CA ASP A 14 9.38 -8.04 -14.25
C ASP A 14 9.39 -6.65 -13.60
N ILE A 15 10.30 -6.39 -12.65
CA ILE A 15 10.38 -5.08 -11.98
C ILE A 15 11.24 -4.06 -12.72
N THR A 16 12.01 -4.47 -13.72
CA THR A 16 12.91 -3.58 -14.45
C THR A 16 12.21 -2.35 -15.03
N PRO A 17 11.03 -2.45 -15.66
CA PRO A 17 10.35 -1.25 -16.17
C PRO A 17 10.05 -0.21 -15.09
N ALA A 18 9.67 -0.65 -13.88
CA ALA A 18 9.43 0.26 -12.77
C ALA A 18 10.72 0.91 -12.27
N LEU A 19 11.81 0.16 -12.18
CA LEU A 19 13.10 0.70 -11.78
C LEU A 19 13.61 1.76 -12.76
N LEU A 20 13.45 1.53 -14.05
CA LEU A 20 13.87 2.48 -15.10
C LEU A 20 13.01 3.74 -15.10
N ALA A 21 11.82 3.70 -14.56
CA ALA A 21 10.91 4.84 -14.50
C ALA A 21 11.08 5.70 -13.23
N ILE A 22 11.93 5.29 -12.29
CA ILE A 22 12.17 6.06 -11.06
C ILE A 22 12.61 7.49 -11.41
N GLY A 23 11.96 8.47 -10.79
CA GLY A 23 12.21 9.88 -11.04
C GLY A 23 11.52 10.45 -12.28
N ARG A 24 10.71 9.66 -12.97
CA ARG A 24 9.95 10.08 -14.15
C ARG A 24 8.45 10.12 -13.84
N ASP A 25 7.70 10.88 -14.63
CA ASP A 25 6.24 10.97 -14.50
C ASP A 25 5.54 9.62 -14.74
N SER A 26 6.16 8.73 -15.49
CA SER A 26 5.64 7.39 -15.79
C SER A 26 5.85 6.38 -14.67
N PHE A 27 6.49 6.75 -13.57
CA PHE A 27 6.84 5.80 -12.50
C PHE A 27 5.60 5.12 -11.89
N ALA A 28 4.58 5.91 -11.56
CA ALA A 28 3.39 5.38 -10.90
C ALA A 28 2.71 4.29 -11.74
N GLU A 29 2.54 4.54 -13.04
CA GLU A 29 1.94 3.56 -13.96
C GLU A 29 2.83 2.32 -14.14
N ALA A 30 4.13 2.52 -14.27
CA ALA A 30 5.07 1.41 -14.38
C ALA A 30 5.09 0.55 -13.12
N LEU A 31 4.99 1.18 -11.96
CA LEU A 31 4.93 0.48 -10.67
C LEU A 31 3.67 -0.37 -10.57
N ILE A 32 2.49 0.20 -10.86
CA ILE A 32 1.25 -0.57 -10.73
C ILE A 32 1.16 -1.69 -11.77
N ASP A 33 1.67 -1.49 -12.97
CA ASP A 33 1.72 -2.55 -13.98
C ASP A 33 2.58 -3.73 -13.50
N THR A 34 3.72 -3.42 -12.90
CA THR A 34 4.61 -4.42 -12.31
C THR A 34 3.92 -5.19 -11.18
N LEU A 35 3.30 -4.47 -10.23
CA LEU A 35 2.61 -5.07 -9.09
C LEU A 35 1.43 -5.95 -9.53
N ARG A 36 0.73 -5.53 -10.58
CA ARG A 36 -0.37 -6.30 -11.14
C ARG A 36 0.11 -7.64 -11.70
N ARG A 37 1.22 -7.64 -12.42
CA ARG A 37 1.79 -8.86 -13.01
C ARG A 37 2.42 -9.78 -11.97
N VAL A 38 3.14 -9.22 -11.00
CA VAL A 38 3.92 -9.99 -10.02
C VAL A 38 3.05 -10.51 -8.87
N ALA A 39 2.07 -9.72 -8.41
CA ALA A 39 1.36 -10.01 -7.18
C ALA A 39 -0.17 -9.86 -7.28
N GLY A 40 -0.71 -9.62 -8.46
CA GLY A 40 -2.17 -9.46 -8.62
C GLY A 40 -2.72 -8.21 -7.94
N VAL A 41 -1.90 -7.20 -7.71
CA VAL A 41 -2.31 -5.95 -7.06
C VAL A 41 -3.06 -5.09 -8.07
N GLY A 42 -4.26 -4.64 -7.71
CA GLY A 42 -5.07 -3.78 -8.58
C GLY A 42 -4.93 -2.30 -8.28
N HIS A 43 -4.44 -1.94 -7.10
CA HIS A 43 -4.29 -0.55 -6.70
C HIS A 43 -3.22 -0.41 -5.61
N CYS A 44 -2.55 0.72 -5.58
CA CYS A 44 -1.52 1.03 -4.59
C CYS A 44 -1.68 2.46 -4.09
N MET A 45 -1.61 2.64 -2.77
CA MET A 45 -1.54 3.95 -2.14
C MET A 45 -0.35 4.01 -1.20
N VAL A 46 0.35 5.12 -1.22
CA VAL A 46 1.44 5.39 -0.28
C VAL A 46 1.08 6.60 0.57
N PHE A 47 1.15 6.42 1.87
CA PHE A 47 0.94 7.48 2.84
C PHE A 47 2.23 7.79 3.57
N SER A 48 2.36 9.02 4.04
CA SER A 48 3.42 9.38 4.99
C SER A 48 2.82 9.75 6.33
N PHE A 49 3.51 9.37 7.41
CA PHE A 49 3.21 9.83 8.75
C PHE A 49 4.42 10.63 9.25
N THR A 50 4.19 11.86 9.71
CA THR A 50 5.21 12.70 10.36
C THR A 50 4.93 12.88 11.84
N GLY A 51 4.03 12.09 12.39
CA GLY A 51 3.61 12.07 13.77
C GLY A 51 2.27 11.34 13.90
N PRO A 52 1.82 11.06 15.14
CA PRO A 52 0.61 10.26 15.37
C PRO A 52 -0.68 10.87 14.81
N ARG A 53 -0.68 12.17 14.56
CA ARG A 53 -1.86 12.90 14.10
C ARG A 53 -1.74 13.45 12.68
N SER A 54 -0.65 13.16 12.00
CA SER A 54 -0.38 13.73 10.68
C SER A 54 -0.20 12.61 9.66
N ALA A 55 -1.05 12.60 8.65
CA ALA A 55 -0.97 11.68 7.53
C ALA A 55 -1.19 12.43 6.22
N ALA A 56 -0.48 12.03 5.18
CA ALA A 56 -0.65 12.57 3.84
C ALA A 56 -0.60 11.44 2.81
N CYS A 57 -1.42 11.53 1.77
CA CYS A 57 -1.38 10.61 0.66
C CYS A 57 -0.36 11.10 -0.38
N LEU A 58 0.68 10.31 -0.60
CA LEU A 58 1.76 10.65 -1.53
C LEU A 58 1.57 10.04 -2.92
N LEU A 59 0.92 8.89 -2.99
CA LEU A 59 0.72 8.16 -4.23
C LEU A 59 -0.63 7.48 -4.18
N ASP A 60 -1.37 7.58 -5.29
CA ASP A 60 -2.62 6.89 -5.53
C ASP A 60 -2.64 6.47 -6.99
N VAL A 61 -2.53 5.16 -7.25
CA VAL A 61 -2.43 4.63 -8.60
C VAL A 61 -3.11 3.26 -8.71
N GLY A 62 -3.81 3.04 -9.78
CA GLY A 62 -4.46 1.76 -10.10
C GLY A 62 -5.92 1.90 -10.49
N ASN A 63 -6.71 0.88 -10.19
CA ASN A 63 -8.05 0.68 -10.73
C ASN A 63 -9.19 1.03 -9.77
N ILE A 64 -8.91 1.67 -8.64
CA ILE A 64 -9.97 2.18 -7.76
C ILE A 64 -10.35 3.59 -8.25
N PRO A 65 -11.53 3.79 -8.85
CA PRO A 65 -11.90 5.10 -9.40
C PRO A 65 -11.97 6.22 -8.35
N THR A 66 -12.33 5.86 -7.12
CA THR A 66 -12.43 6.78 -6.00
C THR A 66 -11.15 6.87 -5.17
N GLY A 67 -10.01 6.40 -5.70
CA GLY A 67 -8.75 6.34 -4.96
C GLY A 67 -8.34 7.66 -4.35
N ARG A 68 -8.46 8.76 -5.10
CA ARG A 68 -8.15 10.10 -4.57
C ARG A 68 -8.99 10.45 -3.35
N ASP A 69 -10.30 10.21 -3.42
CA ASP A 69 -11.21 10.52 -2.31
C ASP A 69 -10.92 9.64 -1.10
N LEU A 70 -10.57 8.38 -1.33
CA LEU A 70 -10.14 7.47 -0.26
C LEU A 70 -8.85 7.93 0.39
N GLY A 71 -7.88 8.39 -0.40
CA GLY A 71 -6.61 8.91 0.10
C GLY A 71 -6.82 10.14 0.98
N ILE A 72 -7.70 11.05 0.57
CA ILE A 72 -8.06 12.23 1.35
C ILE A 72 -8.76 11.82 2.65
N ALA A 73 -9.76 10.95 2.56
CA ALA A 73 -10.51 10.50 3.74
C ALA A 73 -9.61 9.79 4.76
N TYR A 74 -8.69 8.95 4.29
CA TYR A 74 -7.72 8.30 5.15
C TYR A 74 -6.82 9.31 5.84
N SER A 75 -6.25 10.24 5.08
CA SER A 75 -5.31 11.24 5.60
C SER A 75 -5.94 12.18 6.61
N GLU A 76 -7.22 12.56 6.40
CA GLU A 76 -7.91 13.50 7.26
C GLU A 76 -8.55 12.84 8.48
N HIS A 77 -9.04 11.59 8.36
CA HIS A 77 -9.87 10.97 9.39
C HIS A 77 -9.47 9.54 9.73
N PHE A 78 -9.41 8.66 8.75
CA PHE A 78 -9.40 7.20 9.00
C PHE A 78 -8.05 6.63 9.40
N HIS A 79 -6.94 7.36 9.21
CA HIS A 79 -5.63 6.86 9.61
C HIS A 79 -5.55 6.51 11.10
N GLN A 80 -6.28 7.24 11.94
CA GLN A 80 -6.31 6.97 13.39
C GLN A 80 -7.07 5.70 13.75
N ALA A 81 -7.96 5.25 12.87
CA ALA A 81 -8.75 4.03 13.06
C ALA A 81 -8.16 2.81 12.31
N ASP A 82 -7.02 2.98 11.65
CA ASP A 82 -6.36 1.89 10.94
C ASP A 82 -5.85 0.85 11.94
N PRO A 83 -6.28 -0.43 11.84
CA PRO A 83 -5.79 -1.49 12.73
C PRO A 83 -4.26 -1.69 12.71
N ASN A 84 -3.59 -1.31 11.62
CA ASN A 84 -2.14 -1.41 11.50
C ASN A 84 -1.38 -0.29 12.22
N ARG A 85 -2.07 0.73 12.67
CA ARG A 85 -1.45 1.95 13.20
C ARG A 85 -0.47 1.67 14.34
N ASP A 86 -0.88 0.87 15.31
CA ASP A 86 -0.03 0.58 16.47
C ASP A 86 1.24 -0.14 16.05
N ALA A 87 1.14 -1.13 15.18
CA ALA A 87 2.29 -1.87 14.67
C ALA A 87 3.24 -0.97 13.89
N VAL A 88 2.71 -0.02 13.10
CA VAL A 88 3.50 0.95 12.35
C VAL A 88 4.34 1.79 13.31
N PHE A 89 3.74 2.37 14.34
CA PHE A 89 4.43 3.26 15.27
C PHE A 89 5.35 2.51 16.24
N GLU A 90 5.00 1.29 16.64
CA GLU A 90 5.89 0.44 17.43
C GLU A 90 7.17 0.08 16.68
N GLY A 91 7.11 0.01 15.35
CA GLY A 91 8.26 -0.31 14.50
C GLY A 91 9.17 0.85 14.17
N GLN A 92 8.97 2.05 14.73
CA GLN A 92 9.74 3.23 14.37
C GLN A 92 11.25 3.10 14.58
N ALA A 93 11.67 2.33 15.57
CA ALA A 93 13.08 2.09 15.84
C ALA A 93 13.76 1.11 14.89
N GLN A 94 12.99 0.43 14.03
CA GLN A 94 13.52 -0.57 13.10
C GLN A 94 14.07 0.12 11.86
N ALA A 95 15.24 -0.35 11.41
CA ALA A 95 15.87 0.15 10.18
C ALA A 95 15.41 -0.57 8.92
N THR A 96 14.61 -1.61 9.06
CA THR A 96 14.13 -2.45 7.95
C THR A 96 12.63 -2.28 7.75
N PRO A 97 12.11 -2.58 6.55
CA PRO A 97 10.67 -2.54 6.32
C PRO A 97 9.89 -3.44 7.27
N ILE A 98 8.75 -2.94 7.73
CA ILE A 98 7.83 -3.68 8.59
C ILE A 98 6.75 -4.26 7.70
N MET A 99 6.59 -5.59 7.73
CA MET A 99 5.49 -6.25 7.03
C MET A 99 4.28 -6.30 7.95
N LEU A 100 3.16 -5.82 7.45
CA LEU A 100 1.94 -5.69 8.23
C LEU A 100 0.95 -6.77 7.83
N PRO A 101 0.31 -7.44 8.80
CA PRO A 101 -0.61 -8.51 8.51
C PRO A 101 -1.88 -8.01 7.82
N THR A 102 -2.53 -8.90 7.08
CA THR A 102 -3.87 -8.65 6.56
C THR A 102 -4.88 -8.80 7.69
N PHE A 103 -5.74 -7.81 7.86
CA PHE A 103 -6.80 -7.84 8.85
C PHE A 103 -8.13 -8.28 8.22
N ALA A 104 -8.91 -9.05 8.98
CA ALA A 104 -10.27 -9.33 8.58
C ALA A 104 -11.12 -8.06 8.60
N ARG A 105 -12.09 -7.95 7.68
CA ARG A 105 -12.95 -6.75 7.56
C ARG A 105 -13.61 -6.37 8.89
N ARG A 106 -13.97 -7.35 9.70
CA ARG A 106 -14.59 -7.12 11.01
C ARG A 106 -13.73 -6.34 12.00
N MET A 107 -12.41 -6.25 11.76
CA MET A 107 -11.48 -5.52 12.63
C MET A 107 -11.48 -4.02 12.35
N TYR A 108 -12.10 -3.59 11.26
CA TYR A 108 -12.24 -2.18 10.92
C TYR A 108 -13.54 -1.63 11.47
N SER A 109 -13.58 -0.34 11.82
CA SER A 109 -14.80 0.35 12.19
C SER A 109 -15.82 0.31 11.04
N ASP A 110 -17.11 0.46 11.36
CA ASP A 110 -18.16 0.41 10.34
C ASP A 110 -17.95 1.48 9.25
N GLY A 111 -17.58 2.69 9.63
CA GLY A 111 -17.32 3.76 8.68
C GLY A 111 -16.12 3.48 7.78
N TYR A 112 -15.04 2.99 8.37
CA TYR A 112 -13.84 2.59 7.61
C TYR A 112 -14.18 1.48 6.62
N ARG A 113 -14.84 0.42 7.09
CA ARG A 113 -15.19 -0.74 6.27
C ARG A 113 -16.09 -0.36 5.10
N LYS A 114 -17.08 0.49 5.35
CA LYS A 114 -17.99 0.95 4.31
C LYS A 114 -17.24 1.65 3.17
N ILE A 115 -16.41 2.62 3.50
CA ILE A 115 -15.72 3.44 2.51
C ILE A 115 -14.62 2.65 1.80
N PHE A 116 -13.79 1.92 2.54
CA PHE A 116 -12.59 1.32 1.97
C PHE A 116 -12.80 -0.08 1.41
N PHE A 117 -13.84 -0.78 1.84
CA PHE A 117 -14.09 -2.16 1.37
C PHE A 117 -15.40 -2.29 0.62
N ASP A 118 -16.50 -1.82 1.18
CA ASP A 118 -17.81 -2.07 0.59
C ASP A 118 -18.08 -1.20 -0.64
N ASP A 119 -17.67 0.07 -0.59
CA ASP A 119 -17.90 1.03 -1.68
C ASP A 119 -16.81 1.00 -2.75
N SER A 120 -15.68 0.32 -2.51
CA SER A 120 -14.49 0.42 -3.36
C SER A 120 -14.06 -0.90 -3.99
N ASP A 121 -14.87 -1.95 -3.87
CA ASP A 121 -14.59 -3.29 -4.41
C ASP A 121 -13.27 -3.91 -3.93
N ILE A 122 -12.69 -3.39 -2.86
CA ILE A 122 -11.49 -3.95 -2.26
C ILE A 122 -11.83 -5.27 -1.58
N VAL A 123 -11.16 -6.35 -1.98
CA VAL A 123 -11.36 -7.68 -1.40
C VAL A 123 -10.29 -8.06 -0.40
N ASP A 124 -9.09 -7.49 -0.54
CA ASP A 124 -7.98 -7.74 0.37
C ASP A 124 -7.00 -6.57 0.36
N LYS A 125 -6.28 -6.43 1.46
CA LYS A 125 -5.29 -5.38 1.64
C LYS A 125 -4.09 -5.94 2.39
N PHE A 126 -2.90 -5.62 1.92
CA PHE A 126 -1.68 -5.84 2.69
C PHE A 126 -0.80 -4.61 2.61
N ALA A 127 0.12 -4.48 3.56
CA ALA A 127 0.87 -3.25 3.69
C ALA A 127 2.29 -3.50 4.18
N SER A 128 3.13 -2.53 3.92
CA SER A 128 4.48 -2.45 4.46
C SER A 128 4.76 -1.01 4.90
N ALA A 129 5.58 -0.86 5.90
CA ALA A 129 5.98 0.46 6.38
C ALA A 129 7.49 0.53 6.54
N ILE A 130 8.06 1.68 6.23
CA ILE A 130 9.48 1.95 6.46
C ILE A 130 9.64 3.33 7.09
N TRP A 131 10.48 3.41 8.13
CA TRP A 131 10.79 4.67 8.78
C TRP A 131 12.13 5.22 8.28
N THR A 132 12.14 6.52 7.97
CA THR A 132 13.36 7.27 7.67
C THR A 132 13.43 8.44 8.64
N GLY A 133 14.07 8.21 9.81
CA GLY A 133 14.03 9.18 10.89
C GLY A 133 12.62 9.33 11.47
N ASP A 134 12.08 10.52 11.43
CA ASP A 134 10.75 10.85 11.98
C ASP A 134 9.61 10.67 10.97
N THR A 135 9.90 10.27 9.75
CA THR A 135 8.90 10.08 8.70
C THR A 135 8.72 8.61 8.38
N CYS A 136 7.48 8.16 8.40
CA CYS A 136 7.11 6.80 7.97
C CYS A 136 6.48 6.87 6.57
N PHE A 137 6.91 5.97 5.70
CA PHE A 137 6.25 5.69 4.43
C PHE A 137 5.46 4.40 4.57
N TYR A 138 4.16 4.49 4.44
CA TYR A 138 3.22 3.40 4.62
C TYR A 138 2.62 3.03 3.27
N VAL A 139 3.04 1.87 2.75
CA VAL A 139 2.67 1.42 1.42
C VAL A 139 1.55 0.41 1.53
N ASN A 140 0.42 0.69 0.90
CA ASN A 140 -0.76 -0.16 0.92
C ASN A 140 -1.03 -0.72 -0.47
N PHE A 141 -1.20 -2.03 -0.52
CA PHE A 141 -1.50 -2.77 -1.73
C PHE A 141 -2.91 -3.35 -1.61
N TYR A 142 -3.73 -3.13 -2.64
CA TYR A 142 -5.13 -3.55 -2.63
C TYR A 142 -5.39 -4.54 -3.74
N GLN A 143 -6.02 -5.65 -3.39
CA GLN A 143 -6.62 -6.56 -4.35
C GLN A 143 -8.08 -6.15 -4.50
N ILE A 144 -8.53 -5.98 -5.72
CA ILE A 144 -9.90 -5.58 -6.03
C ILE A 144 -10.62 -6.72 -6.73
N THR A 145 -11.95 -6.70 -6.66
CA THR A 145 -12.76 -7.72 -7.33
C THR A 145 -12.42 -7.76 -8.82
N ALA A 146 -12.12 -8.94 -9.34
CA ALA A 146 -11.89 -9.13 -10.76
C ALA A 146 -13.18 -8.79 -11.54
N GLN A 147 -13.04 -7.92 -12.52
CA GLN A 147 -14.15 -7.57 -13.44
C GLN A 147 -14.09 -8.39 -14.70
#